data_790e2d9031738c457d2e858b89e83457
#
_entry.id   790e2d9031738c457d2e858b89e83457
#
_cell.length_a   1.000
_cell.length_b   1.000
_cell.length_c   1.000
_cell.angle_alpha   90.00
_cell.angle_beta   90.00
_cell.angle_gamma   90.00
#
_symmetry.space_group_name_H-M   'P 1'
#
loop_
_entity.id
_entity.type
_entity.pdbx_description
1 polymer ?
#
loop_
_entity_poly.entity_id
_entity_poly.type
_entity_poly.pdbx_seq_one_letter_code
_entity_poly.pdbx_strand_id
1 'polypeptide(L)'
;MSSDITPYRIEIPQADLDDLQTRLDLARFTDEFPDAYGVSVQRVRRLVDHWRNGYDWRAWEARFNAYPQFTTEIDGQTIHCFHVRSEKRDALPLILTHGWPGSFVEFVDAIEPLSKDFHLVIPSLPGFGFGGPTTQSGWGTVRTAKAWVELMARLGYERYGAVGNDGGSMVSPEVGRLAPANVVGVHVTQIFSFPSGDPAEFEGMTEEELAAMEVLKWFWDEKGAFNLLHSQQPQTLAHALADSPVGLLGWNAQLFDEDLDDEFVITNTAVYWLSRTAGSSIRFYYENAKAGQPTAGPTTVPIGLASAKGDFQSIRRFAERDHRNIVQWHTYERGGHYAAHMESAVYASDVREFFVKVTA
;
A
#
# COMPACT_ATOMS: atom_id res chain seq x y z
N MET A 1 2.57 2.03 -28.60
CA MET A 1 2.81 2.40 -27.19
C MET A 1 4.27 2.10 -26.92
N SER A 2 5.01 3.03 -26.33
CA SER A 2 6.42 2.80 -26.01
C SER A 2 6.53 1.73 -24.94
N SER A 3 7.38 0.72 -25.16
CA SER A 3 7.74 -0.28 -24.15
C SER A 3 9.00 0.14 -23.37
N ASP A 4 9.40 1.40 -23.52
CA ASP A 4 10.66 1.89 -23.03
C ASP A 4 10.69 1.97 -21.50
N ILE A 5 11.73 1.40 -20.94
CA ILE A 5 12.09 1.52 -19.53
C ILE A 5 13.12 2.64 -19.43
N THR A 6 12.72 3.75 -18.81
CA THR A 6 13.56 4.94 -18.68
C THR A 6 14.11 5.01 -17.25
N PRO A 7 15.44 5.01 -17.05
CA PRO A 7 16.02 5.24 -15.74
C PRO A 7 15.43 6.48 -15.07
N TYR A 8 15.14 6.38 -13.80
CA TYR A 8 14.54 7.45 -13.01
C TYR A 8 15.35 7.70 -11.74
N ARG A 9 15.39 8.93 -11.33
CA ARG A 9 15.98 9.37 -10.06
C ARG A 9 15.06 10.40 -9.44
N ILE A 10 14.77 10.24 -8.16
CA ILE A 10 14.00 11.23 -7.41
C ILE A 10 14.90 12.46 -7.22
N GLU A 11 14.44 13.60 -7.71
CA GLU A 11 15.17 14.86 -7.63
C GLU A 11 14.17 16.02 -7.46
N ILE A 12 13.82 16.30 -6.21
CA ILE A 12 12.87 17.35 -5.91
C ILE A 12 13.55 18.71 -6.01
N PRO A 13 13.00 19.65 -6.83
CA PRO A 13 13.53 20.99 -6.92
C PRO A 13 13.59 21.68 -5.55
N GLN A 14 14.65 22.44 -5.28
CA GLN A 14 14.77 23.16 -4.01
C GLN A 14 13.60 24.11 -3.78
N ALA A 15 13.09 24.73 -4.83
CA ALA A 15 11.91 25.61 -4.75
C ALA A 15 10.65 24.92 -4.21
N ASP A 16 10.46 23.60 -4.49
CA ASP A 16 9.32 22.84 -3.97
C ASP A 16 9.51 22.53 -2.45
N LEU A 17 10.75 22.34 -2.00
CA LEU A 17 11.06 22.20 -0.58
C LEU A 17 10.92 23.53 0.16
N ASP A 18 11.32 24.64 -0.45
CA ASP A 18 11.17 25.98 0.11
C ASP A 18 9.68 26.38 0.21
N ASP A 19 8.84 26.01 -0.78
CA ASP A 19 7.39 26.18 -0.72
C ASP A 19 6.78 25.36 0.41
N LEU A 20 7.18 24.09 0.54
CA LEU A 20 6.72 23.22 1.64
C LEU A 20 7.08 23.85 3.01
N GLN A 21 8.33 24.29 3.18
CA GLN A 21 8.77 24.94 4.42
C GLN A 21 7.94 26.18 4.74
N THR A 22 7.70 27.02 3.73
CA THR A 22 6.87 28.22 3.87
C THR A 22 5.44 27.87 4.31
N ARG A 23 4.84 26.83 3.74
CA ARG A 23 3.49 26.38 4.11
C ARG A 23 3.42 25.78 5.51
N LEU A 24 4.46 25.08 5.94
CA LEU A 24 4.58 24.58 7.32
C LEU A 24 4.74 25.74 8.32
N ASP A 25 5.48 26.80 7.98
CA ASP A 25 5.64 27.98 8.82
C ASP A 25 4.34 28.80 8.96
N LEU A 26 3.51 28.80 7.94
CA LEU A 26 2.21 29.46 7.92
C LEU A 26 1.05 28.57 8.42
N ALA A 27 1.36 27.39 8.93
CA ALA A 27 0.36 26.42 9.38
C ALA A 27 -0.57 27.00 10.46
N ARG A 28 -1.86 26.81 10.27
CA ARG A 28 -2.89 27.14 11.26
C ARG A 28 -3.46 25.85 11.81
N PHE A 29 -3.46 25.74 13.12
CA PHE A 29 -4.03 24.58 13.82
C PHE A 29 -5.41 24.94 14.34
N THR A 30 -6.31 23.95 14.33
CA THR A 30 -7.59 24.08 15.02
C THR A 30 -7.41 24.05 16.54
N ASP A 31 -8.46 24.32 17.29
CA ASP A 31 -8.55 24.04 18.71
C ASP A 31 -8.62 22.53 18.97
N GLU A 32 -8.17 22.12 20.15
CA GLU A 32 -8.35 20.75 20.65
C GLU A 32 -9.75 20.60 21.22
N PHE A 33 -10.40 19.51 20.92
CA PHE A 33 -11.67 19.18 21.54
C PHE A 33 -11.48 18.00 22.52
N PRO A 34 -12.02 18.08 23.75
CA PRO A 34 -11.96 16.95 24.69
C PRO A 34 -12.56 15.70 24.07
N ASP A 35 -11.97 14.54 24.36
CA ASP A 35 -12.45 13.21 23.93
C ASP A 35 -12.20 12.86 22.44
N ALA A 36 -11.17 13.45 21.84
CA ALA A 36 -10.57 13.05 20.57
C ALA A 36 -11.55 12.63 19.45
N TYR A 37 -12.08 13.62 18.73
CA TYR A 37 -12.86 13.39 17.52
C TYR A 37 -11.94 13.14 16.30
N GLY A 38 -11.11 12.11 16.35
CA GLY A 38 -10.13 11.77 15.31
C GLY A 38 -8.69 12.03 15.75
N VAL A 39 -7.83 12.51 14.83
CA VAL A 39 -6.42 12.77 15.13
C VAL A 39 -6.29 14.00 16.03
N SER A 40 -5.62 13.86 17.18
CA SER A 40 -5.46 14.95 18.13
C SER A 40 -4.62 16.10 17.56
N VAL A 41 -4.95 17.33 17.95
CA VAL A 41 -4.16 18.52 17.58
C VAL A 41 -2.73 18.40 18.12
N GLN A 42 -2.56 17.80 19.30
CA GLN A 42 -1.24 17.54 19.87
C GLN A 42 -0.38 16.67 18.96
N ARG A 43 -0.92 15.56 18.44
CA ARG A 43 -0.20 14.68 17.50
C ARG A 43 0.17 15.42 16.22
N VAL A 44 -0.77 16.15 15.62
CA VAL A 44 -0.51 16.91 14.39
C VAL A 44 0.56 17.98 14.62
N ARG A 45 0.52 18.72 15.74
CA ARG A 45 1.54 19.73 16.08
C ARG A 45 2.92 19.10 16.24
N ARG A 46 3.04 17.98 16.93
CA ARG A 46 4.30 17.26 17.12
C ARG A 46 4.89 16.83 15.77
N LEU A 47 4.09 16.23 14.91
CA LEU A 47 4.52 15.82 13.57
C LEU A 47 4.93 17.01 12.68
N VAL A 48 4.15 18.10 12.70
CA VAL A 48 4.49 19.32 11.94
C VAL A 48 5.76 19.98 12.47
N ASP A 49 5.92 20.05 13.79
CA ASP A 49 7.13 20.63 14.40
C ASP A 49 8.38 19.81 14.05
N HIS A 50 8.27 18.47 14.01
CA HIS A 50 9.33 17.59 13.55
C HIS A 50 9.59 17.76 12.04
N TRP A 51 8.54 17.77 11.21
CA TRP A 51 8.66 17.95 9.76
C TRP A 51 9.36 19.26 9.41
N ARG A 52 9.03 20.34 10.12
CA ARG A 52 9.57 21.67 9.91
C ARG A 52 11.01 21.83 10.36
N ASN A 53 11.40 21.21 11.49
CA ASN A 53 12.65 21.53 12.19
C ASN A 53 13.65 20.38 12.28
N GLY A 54 13.19 19.13 12.12
CA GLY A 54 14.03 17.93 12.35
C GLY A 54 14.12 16.98 11.16
N TYR A 55 13.16 17.05 10.24
CA TYR A 55 13.07 16.14 9.10
C TYR A 55 13.97 16.61 7.95
N ASP A 56 14.72 15.67 7.35
CA ASP A 56 15.60 15.92 6.20
C ASP A 56 15.15 15.13 4.97
N TRP A 57 14.40 15.80 4.08
CA TRP A 57 14.02 15.20 2.81
C TRP A 57 15.22 14.74 1.98
N ARG A 58 16.33 15.51 1.98
CA ARG A 58 17.50 15.14 1.16
C ARG A 58 18.15 13.83 1.61
N ALA A 59 18.11 13.53 2.90
CA ALA A 59 18.55 12.24 3.42
C ALA A 59 17.67 11.09 2.90
N TRP A 60 16.34 11.26 2.90
CA TRP A 60 15.40 10.28 2.36
C TRP A 60 15.51 10.14 0.84
N GLU A 61 15.61 11.25 0.11
CA GLU A 61 15.84 11.26 -1.33
C GLU A 61 17.12 10.50 -1.70
N ALA A 62 18.21 10.71 -0.94
CA ALA A 62 19.45 9.97 -1.11
C ALA A 62 19.28 8.47 -0.82
N ARG A 63 18.53 8.12 0.23
CA ARG A 63 18.20 6.73 0.60
C ARG A 63 17.41 6.03 -0.50
N PHE A 64 16.37 6.67 -1.04
CA PHE A 64 15.60 6.14 -2.16
C PHE A 64 16.46 5.95 -3.40
N ASN A 65 17.29 6.92 -3.71
CA ASN A 65 18.18 6.92 -4.87
C ASN A 65 19.39 5.97 -4.75
N ALA A 66 19.58 5.34 -3.59
CA ALA A 66 20.54 4.23 -3.45
C ALA A 66 20.10 2.97 -4.20
N TYR A 67 18.81 2.86 -4.52
CA TYR A 67 18.24 1.75 -5.27
C TYR A 67 17.95 2.14 -6.72
N PRO A 68 18.17 1.24 -7.70
CA PRO A 68 17.81 1.50 -9.09
C PRO A 68 16.30 1.72 -9.27
N GLN A 69 15.95 2.76 -10.02
CA GLN A 69 14.57 3.14 -10.30
C GLN A 69 14.39 3.41 -11.79
N PHE A 70 13.16 3.25 -12.26
CA PHE A 70 12.78 3.58 -13.62
C PHE A 70 11.33 4.04 -13.70
N THR A 71 10.98 4.63 -14.84
CA THR A 71 9.60 4.85 -15.25
C THR A 71 9.32 4.14 -16.56
N THR A 72 8.08 3.73 -16.76
CA THR A 72 7.56 3.21 -18.02
C THR A 72 6.11 3.64 -18.20
N GLU A 73 5.63 3.70 -19.44
CA GLU A 73 4.22 3.99 -19.69
C GLU A 73 3.45 2.71 -19.95
N ILE A 74 2.42 2.45 -19.17
CA ILE A 74 1.50 1.30 -19.34
C ILE A 74 0.07 1.84 -19.40
N ASP A 75 -0.63 1.52 -20.47
CA ASP A 75 -2.03 1.91 -20.70
C ASP A 75 -2.26 3.44 -20.52
N GLY A 76 -1.31 4.26 -21.00
CA GLY A 76 -1.36 5.73 -20.95
C GLY A 76 -1.07 6.32 -19.56
N GLN A 77 -0.59 5.52 -18.61
CA GLN A 77 -0.17 5.96 -17.27
C GLN A 77 1.32 5.73 -17.07
N THR A 78 2.00 6.75 -16.57
CA THR A 78 3.38 6.60 -16.09
C THR A 78 3.39 5.73 -14.84
N ILE A 79 4.19 4.69 -14.84
CA ILE A 79 4.47 3.83 -13.70
C ILE A 79 5.91 4.07 -13.25
N HIS A 80 6.08 4.54 -12.05
CA HIS A 80 7.36 4.62 -11.35
C HIS A 80 7.61 3.31 -10.61
N CYS A 81 8.85 2.81 -10.61
CA CYS A 81 9.16 1.53 -10.01
C CYS A 81 10.61 1.47 -9.51
N PHE A 82 10.82 0.88 -8.33
CA PHE A 82 12.14 0.38 -7.92
C PHE A 82 12.34 -1.02 -8.49
N HIS A 83 13.54 -1.28 -9.00
CA HIS A 83 13.91 -2.61 -9.51
C HIS A 83 15.25 -3.03 -8.93
N VAL A 84 15.21 -3.75 -7.82
CA VAL A 84 16.38 -4.19 -7.08
C VAL A 84 16.64 -5.67 -7.38
N ARG A 85 17.78 -5.95 -8.02
CA ARG A 85 18.15 -7.32 -8.35
C ARG A 85 18.97 -7.96 -7.25
N SER A 86 18.62 -9.19 -6.89
CA SER A 86 19.45 -10.04 -6.06
C SER A 86 20.78 -10.37 -6.75
N GLU A 87 21.82 -10.63 -5.98
CA GLU A 87 23.08 -11.21 -6.49
C GLU A 87 22.88 -12.65 -7.04
N LYS A 88 21.85 -13.36 -6.60
CA LYS A 88 21.44 -14.66 -7.13
C LYS A 88 20.76 -14.47 -8.49
N ARG A 89 21.42 -14.92 -9.56
CA ARG A 89 20.96 -14.73 -10.93
C ARG A 89 19.57 -15.31 -11.21
N ASP A 90 19.25 -16.42 -10.57
CA ASP A 90 18.02 -17.20 -10.68
C ASP A 90 17.03 -16.93 -9.53
N ALA A 91 17.23 -15.84 -8.79
CA ALA A 91 16.33 -15.43 -7.74
C ALA A 91 14.90 -15.21 -8.31
N LEU A 92 13.90 -15.72 -7.58
CA LEU A 92 12.50 -15.50 -7.95
C LEU A 92 12.18 -13.99 -7.91
N PRO A 93 11.62 -13.41 -9.00
CA PRO A 93 11.14 -12.03 -8.94
C PRO A 93 9.88 -11.92 -8.09
N LEU A 94 9.80 -10.87 -7.29
CA LEU A 94 8.61 -10.50 -6.53
C LEU A 94 8.16 -9.09 -6.94
N ILE A 95 6.86 -8.94 -7.23
CA ILE A 95 6.25 -7.62 -7.34
C ILE A 95 5.56 -7.27 -6.02
N LEU A 96 5.97 -6.14 -5.40
CA LEU A 96 5.48 -5.70 -4.10
C LEU A 96 4.61 -4.47 -4.28
N THR A 97 3.36 -4.55 -3.84
CA THR A 97 2.36 -3.49 -4.01
C THR A 97 1.90 -2.96 -2.66
N HIS A 98 2.04 -1.65 -2.49
CA HIS A 98 1.60 -0.90 -1.31
C HIS A 98 0.13 -0.48 -1.38
N GLY A 99 -0.35 0.27 -0.39
CA GLY A 99 -1.68 0.90 -0.40
C GLY A 99 -1.68 2.34 0.09
N TRP A 100 -2.82 2.79 0.63
CA TRP A 100 -3.04 4.13 1.13
C TRP A 100 -3.35 4.11 2.65
N PRO A 101 -2.80 5.02 3.47
CA PRO A 101 -1.94 6.18 3.16
C PRO A 101 -0.44 5.84 3.06
N GLY A 102 -0.09 4.57 2.95
CA GLY A 102 1.26 4.10 2.67
C GLY A 102 1.72 4.47 1.25
N SER A 103 2.93 4.07 0.92
CA SER A 103 3.54 4.21 -0.39
C SER A 103 4.66 3.16 -0.51
N PHE A 104 5.46 3.20 -1.58
CA PHE A 104 6.66 2.37 -1.67
C PHE A 104 7.59 2.49 -0.45
N VAL A 105 7.47 3.55 0.34
CA VAL A 105 8.25 3.80 1.57
C VAL A 105 8.11 2.65 2.56
N GLU A 106 6.95 2.00 2.62
CA GLU A 106 6.70 0.89 3.55
C GLU A 106 7.61 -0.32 3.32
N PHE A 107 8.12 -0.48 2.08
CA PHE A 107 9.00 -1.60 1.74
C PHE A 107 10.49 -1.27 1.82
N VAL A 108 10.89 0.00 2.03
CA VAL A 108 12.30 0.42 1.95
C VAL A 108 13.17 -0.34 2.94
N ASP A 109 12.68 -0.58 4.16
CA ASP A 109 13.40 -1.34 5.19
C ASP A 109 13.43 -2.87 4.91
N ALA A 110 12.50 -3.35 4.10
CA ALA A 110 12.44 -4.75 3.67
C ALA A 110 13.27 -5.03 2.41
N ILE A 111 13.74 -4.01 1.68
CA ILE A 111 14.52 -4.22 0.45
C ILE A 111 15.78 -5.06 0.73
N GLU A 112 16.59 -4.65 1.70
CA GLU A 112 17.84 -5.34 1.98
C GLU A 112 17.64 -6.80 2.42
N PRO A 113 16.77 -7.12 3.39
CA PRO A 113 16.55 -8.52 3.77
C PRO A 113 15.91 -9.37 2.67
N LEU A 114 15.01 -8.81 1.82
CA LEU A 114 14.36 -9.55 0.74
C LEU A 114 15.28 -9.75 -0.47
N SER A 115 16.07 -8.74 -0.84
CA SER A 115 16.94 -8.80 -2.03
C SER A 115 18.07 -9.83 -1.93
N LYS A 116 18.32 -10.39 -0.75
CA LYS A 116 19.22 -11.53 -0.56
C LYS A 116 18.74 -12.79 -1.29
N ASP A 117 17.42 -12.92 -1.48
CA ASP A 117 16.80 -14.13 -2.03
C ASP A 117 15.91 -13.87 -3.26
N PHE A 118 15.49 -12.63 -3.49
CA PHE A 118 14.50 -12.28 -4.51
C PHE A 118 14.97 -11.09 -5.36
N HIS A 119 14.59 -11.05 -6.63
CA HIS A 119 14.56 -9.80 -7.39
C HIS A 119 13.29 -9.03 -7.00
N LEU A 120 13.41 -7.74 -6.71
CA LEU A 120 12.31 -6.93 -6.22
C LEU A 120 11.87 -5.92 -7.28
N VAL A 121 10.58 -5.90 -7.56
CA VAL A 121 9.88 -4.92 -8.40
C VAL A 121 8.87 -4.22 -7.49
N ILE A 122 9.09 -2.94 -7.15
CA ILE A 122 8.27 -2.20 -6.21
C ILE A 122 7.69 -0.98 -6.91
N PRO A 123 6.55 -1.13 -7.62
CA PRO A 123 5.91 -0.03 -8.32
C PRO A 123 5.17 0.89 -7.34
N SER A 124 5.11 2.19 -7.66
CA SER A 124 4.08 3.07 -7.11
C SER A 124 2.74 2.74 -7.78
N LEU A 125 1.67 2.63 -6.99
CA LEU A 125 0.32 2.49 -7.53
C LEU A 125 0.00 3.64 -8.51
N PRO A 126 -0.80 3.41 -9.56
CA PRO A 126 -1.22 4.47 -10.47
C PRO A 126 -1.91 5.61 -9.71
N GLY A 127 -1.44 6.83 -9.90
CA GLY A 127 -1.92 7.99 -9.17
C GLY A 127 -1.22 8.26 -7.83
N PHE A 128 -0.18 7.48 -7.52
CA PHE A 128 0.62 7.59 -6.29
C PHE A 128 2.08 7.92 -6.60
N GLY A 129 2.74 8.58 -5.66
CA GLY A 129 4.18 8.81 -5.70
C GLY A 129 4.67 9.35 -7.05
N PHE A 130 5.84 8.93 -7.46
CA PHE A 130 6.52 9.50 -8.64
C PHE A 130 6.01 8.98 -9.99
N GLY A 131 4.97 8.13 -10.02
CA GLY A 131 4.20 7.82 -11.22
C GLY A 131 3.27 8.96 -11.65
N GLY A 132 3.09 9.95 -10.79
CA GLY A 132 2.24 11.11 -11.03
C GLY A 132 0.73 10.82 -10.97
N PRO A 133 -0.10 11.85 -11.11
CA PRO A 133 -1.56 11.72 -11.07
C PRO A 133 -2.10 10.85 -12.22
N THR A 134 -3.19 10.13 -11.94
CA THR A 134 -3.93 9.45 -13.02
C THR A 134 -4.62 10.47 -13.93
N THR A 135 -4.50 10.26 -15.24
CA THR A 135 -5.10 11.12 -16.28
C THR A 135 -6.39 10.54 -16.87
N GLN A 136 -6.69 9.27 -16.55
CA GLN A 136 -7.86 8.54 -17.03
C GLN A 136 -8.56 7.86 -15.86
N SER A 137 -9.87 7.61 -15.99
CA SER A 137 -10.66 6.83 -15.05
C SER A 137 -10.35 5.33 -15.14
N GLY A 138 -10.85 4.57 -14.16
CA GLY A 138 -10.77 3.11 -14.13
C GLY A 138 -9.50 2.55 -13.49
N TRP A 139 -8.62 3.38 -12.94
CA TRP A 139 -7.41 2.92 -12.24
C TRP A 139 -7.70 2.38 -10.83
N GLY A 140 -8.55 1.34 -10.77
CA GLY A 140 -8.77 0.52 -9.59
C GLY A 140 -7.96 -0.78 -9.63
N THR A 141 -8.32 -1.73 -8.77
CA THR A 141 -7.63 -3.00 -8.55
C THR A 141 -7.36 -3.79 -9.84
N VAL A 142 -8.39 -4.01 -10.67
CA VAL A 142 -8.27 -4.86 -11.86
C VAL A 142 -7.37 -4.23 -12.93
N ARG A 143 -7.51 -2.92 -13.19
CA ARG A 143 -6.67 -2.24 -14.18
C ARG A 143 -5.22 -2.16 -13.72
N THR A 144 -5.00 -1.93 -12.43
CA THR A 144 -3.67 -1.95 -11.82
C THR A 144 -3.04 -3.34 -11.92
N ALA A 145 -3.78 -4.40 -11.61
CA ALA A 145 -3.28 -5.76 -11.74
C ALA A 145 -2.90 -6.12 -13.18
N LYS A 146 -3.68 -5.68 -14.19
CA LYS A 146 -3.30 -5.83 -15.61
C LYS A 146 -2.00 -5.10 -15.94
N ALA A 147 -1.82 -3.90 -15.40
CA ALA A 147 -0.58 -3.14 -15.58
C ALA A 147 0.62 -3.85 -14.92
N TRP A 148 0.44 -4.51 -13.79
CA TRP A 148 1.50 -5.29 -13.13
C TRP A 148 1.89 -6.54 -13.92
N VAL A 149 0.93 -7.24 -14.51
CA VAL A 149 1.23 -8.36 -15.43
C VAL A 149 2.05 -7.88 -16.63
N GLU A 150 1.67 -6.75 -17.25
CA GLU A 150 2.43 -6.14 -18.35
C GLU A 150 3.81 -5.66 -17.88
N LEU A 151 3.92 -5.04 -16.70
CA LEU A 151 5.19 -4.59 -16.14
C LEU A 151 6.18 -5.75 -15.98
N MET A 152 5.73 -6.86 -15.39
CA MET A 152 6.57 -8.05 -15.20
C MET A 152 6.99 -8.67 -16.54
N ALA A 153 6.11 -8.69 -17.52
CA ALA A 153 6.43 -9.16 -18.89
C ALA A 153 7.48 -8.26 -19.56
N ARG A 154 7.38 -6.92 -19.44
CA ARG A 154 8.38 -5.97 -19.96
C ARG A 154 9.76 -6.14 -19.33
N LEU A 155 9.80 -6.52 -18.04
CA LEU A 155 11.04 -6.81 -17.34
C LEU A 155 11.63 -8.19 -17.70
N GLY A 156 10.91 -8.99 -18.52
CA GLY A 156 11.33 -10.33 -18.94
C GLY A 156 11.06 -11.41 -17.89
N TYR A 157 10.17 -11.17 -16.95
CA TYR A 157 9.82 -12.11 -15.88
C TYR A 157 8.59 -12.94 -16.26
N GLU A 158 8.81 -14.18 -16.69
CA GLU A 158 7.75 -15.13 -17.06
C GLU A 158 7.17 -15.86 -15.84
N ARG A 159 7.93 -15.94 -14.73
CA ARG A 159 7.53 -16.62 -13.49
C ARG A 159 7.91 -15.74 -12.31
N TYR A 160 6.95 -15.37 -11.45
CA TYR A 160 7.14 -14.45 -10.34
C TYR A 160 6.14 -14.63 -9.22
N GLY A 161 6.42 -14.05 -8.05
CA GLY A 161 5.49 -13.93 -6.93
C GLY A 161 4.88 -12.55 -6.86
N ALA A 162 3.67 -12.44 -6.31
CA ALA A 162 3.03 -11.17 -6.00
C ALA A 162 2.90 -11.00 -4.49
N VAL A 163 3.27 -9.82 -3.99
CA VAL A 163 3.25 -9.49 -2.56
C VAL A 163 2.44 -8.20 -2.38
N GLY A 164 1.60 -8.12 -1.36
CA GLY A 164 0.75 -6.96 -1.18
C GLY A 164 0.45 -6.62 0.28
N ASN A 165 0.32 -5.31 0.52
CA ASN A 165 -0.19 -4.74 1.76
C ASN A 165 -1.29 -3.73 1.43
N ASP A 166 -2.37 -3.65 2.21
CA ASP A 166 -3.51 -2.74 2.03
C ASP A 166 -4.10 -2.81 0.61
N GLY A 167 -4.08 -1.74 -0.17
CA GLY A 167 -4.49 -1.77 -1.59
C GLY A 167 -3.76 -2.85 -2.39
N GLY A 168 -2.49 -3.11 -2.06
CA GLY A 168 -1.70 -4.20 -2.62
C GLY A 168 -2.24 -5.59 -2.27
N SER A 169 -2.86 -5.75 -1.12
CA SER A 169 -3.55 -7.00 -0.74
C SER A 169 -4.84 -7.24 -1.53
N MET A 170 -5.34 -6.23 -2.24
CA MET A 170 -6.40 -6.39 -3.26
C MET A 170 -5.82 -6.63 -4.65
N VAL A 171 -4.76 -5.92 -5.02
CA VAL A 171 -4.14 -5.98 -6.35
C VAL A 171 -3.39 -7.30 -6.56
N SER A 172 -2.62 -7.78 -5.58
CA SER A 172 -1.78 -8.97 -5.73
C SER A 172 -2.57 -10.26 -5.98
N PRO A 173 -3.70 -10.55 -5.29
CA PRO A 173 -4.57 -11.67 -5.65
C PRO A 173 -5.15 -11.56 -7.06
N GLU A 174 -5.44 -10.33 -7.52
CA GLU A 174 -5.96 -10.12 -8.87
C GLU A 174 -4.87 -10.32 -9.94
N VAL A 175 -3.60 -10.00 -9.65
CA VAL A 175 -2.45 -10.38 -10.50
C VAL A 175 -2.39 -11.90 -10.65
N GLY A 176 -2.54 -12.64 -9.55
CA GLY A 176 -2.61 -14.11 -9.56
C GLY A 176 -3.80 -14.65 -10.36
N ARG A 177 -4.95 -13.98 -10.33
CA ARG A 177 -6.15 -14.33 -11.08
C ARG A 177 -5.96 -14.13 -12.59
N LEU A 178 -5.34 -13.03 -12.99
CA LEU A 178 -5.13 -12.65 -14.38
C LEU A 178 -4.00 -13.45 -15.05
N ALA A 179 -2.98 -13.83 -14.30
CA ALA A 179 -1.80 -14.53 -14.83
C ALA A 179 -1.45 -15.80 -14.03
N PRO A 180 -2.39 -16.77 -13.89
CA PRO A 180 -2.17 -17.94 -13.03
C PRO A 180 -1.06 -18.88 -13.53
N ALA A 181 -0.66 -18.78 -14.79
CA ALA A 181 0.46 -19.54 -15.34
C ALA A 181 1.83 -18.94 -15.00
N ASN A 182 1.87 -17.64 -14.66
CA ASN A 182 3.09 -16.89 -14.39
C ASN A 182 3.31 -16.67 -12.87
N VAL A 183 2.22 -16.52 -12.11
CA VAL A 183 2.28 -16.23 -10.67
C VAL A 183 2.39 -17.53 -9.89
N VAL A 184 3.52 -17.74 -9.23
CA VAL A 184 3.78 -18.93 -8.42
C VAL A 184 3.06 -18.94 -7.09
N GLY A 185 2.73 -17.75 -6.58
CA GLY A 185 1.99 -17.56 -5.33
C GLY A 185 1.80 -16.08 -5.03
N VAL A 186 0.88 -15.81 -4.11
CA VAL A 186 0.52 -14.49 -3.64
C VAL A 186 0.71 -14.45 -2.12
N HIS A 187 1.47 -13.47 -1.61
CA HIS A 187 1.67 -13.25 -0.20
C HIS A 187 1.10 -11.89 0.20
N VAL A 188 0.23 -11.86 1.19
CA VAL A 188 -0.45 -10.63 1.62
C VAL A 188 -0.48 -10.49 3.14
N THR A 189 -0.59 -9.26 3.60
CA THR A 189 -0.75 -8.94 5.03
C THR A 189 -2.21 -8.89 5.46
N GLN A 190 -3.14 -8.72 4.51
CA GLN A 190 -4.58 -8.83 4.73
C GLN A 190 -5.23 -9.65 3.60
N ILE A 191 -6.27 -10.41 3.93
CA ILE A 191 -7.20 -10.98 2.94
C ILE A 191 -8.54 -10.27 3.14
N PHE A 192 -8.85 -9.34 2.24
CA PHE A 192 -10.08 -8.55 2.27
C PHE A 192 -11.26 -9.34 1.71
N SER A 193 -11.71 -10.33 2.49
CA SER A 193 -12.93 -11.08 2.23
C SER A 193 -13.98 -10.72 3.27
N PHE A 194 -15.08 -10.16 2.82
CA PHE A 194 -16.16 -9.66 3.67
C PHE A 194 -17.41 -10.55 3.55
N PRO A 195 -18.36 -10.47 4.51
CA PRO A 195 -19.63 -11.16 4.38
C PRO A 195 -20.33 -10.84 3.07
N SER A 196 -20.86 -11.87 2.40
CA SER A 196 -21.63 -11.69 1.16
C SER A 196 -23.07 -11.21 1.41
N GLY A 197 -23.52 -11.29 2.66
CA GLY A 197 -24.91 -11.07 3.07
C GLY A 197 -25.74 -12.33 3.13
N ASP A 198 -25.17 -13.50 2.81
CA ASP A 198 -25.83 -14.80 3.03
C ASP A 198 -25.83 -15.14 4.53
N PRO A 199 -27.00 -15.29 5.18
CA PRO A 199 -27.09 -15.65 6.60
C PRO A 199 -26.34 -16.95 6.96
N ALA A 200 -26.23 -17.88 6.02
CA ALA A 200 -25.52 -19.16 6.24
C ALA A 200 -24.02 -18.96 6.53
N GLU A 201 -23.43 -17.85 6.09
CA GLU A 201 -22.02 -17.52 6.39
C GLU A 201 -21.75 -17.28 7.88
N PHE A 202 -22.79 -16.95 8.66
CA PHE A 202 -22.68 -16.67 10.10
C PHE A 202 -22.98 -17.90 10.96
N GLU A 203 -23.51 -18.99 10.38
CA GLU A 203 -23.80 -20.21 11.13
C GLU A 203 -22.52 -20.88 11.64
N GLY A 204 -22.46 -21.18 12.94
CA GLY A 204 -21.34 -21.88 13.57
C GLY A 204 -20.02 -21.08 13.55
N MET A 205 -20.07 -19.76 13.58
CA MET A 205 -18.87 -18.93 13.79
C MET A 205 -18.25 -19.22 15.15
N THR A 206 -16.92 -19.28 15.18
CA THR A 206 -16.16 -19.42 16.42
C THR A 206 -16.14 -18.10 17.21
N GLU A 207 -15.77 -18.16 18.50
CA GLU A 207 -15.60 -16.95 19.31
C GLU A 207 -14.55 -16.00 18.71
N GLU A 208 -13.47 -16.53 18.12
CA GLU A 208 -12.43 -15.76 17.47
C GLU A 208 -12.95 -15.05 16.19
N GLU A 209 -13.73 -15.74 15.37
CA GLU A 209 -14.35 -15.15 14.19
C GLU A 209 -15.37 -14.06 14.56
N LEU A 210 -16.16 -14.27 15.63
CA LEU A 210 -17.08 -13.25 16.13
C LEU A 210 -16.32 -12.03 16.66
N ALA A 211 -15.23 -12.23 17.39
CA ALA A 211 -14.39 -11.12 17.84
C ALA A 211 -13.79 -10.33 16.67
N ALA A 212 -13.35 -11.01 15.60
CA ALA A 212 -12.87 -10.35 14.38
C ALA A 212 -13.98 -9.55 13.70
N MET A 213 -15.22 -10.04 13.68
CA MET A 213 -16.39 -9.30 13.17
C MET A 213 -16.69 -8.03 13.99
N GLU A 214 -16.56 -8.09 15.31
CA GLU A 214 -16.73 -6.90 16.16
C GLU A 214 -15.64 -5.84 15.89
N VAL A 215 -14.38 -6.27 15.70
CA VAL A 215 -13.28 -5.36 15.30
C VAL A 215 -13.57 -4.73 13.93
N LEU A 216 -14.02 -5.53 12.96
CA LEU A 216 -14.41 -5.04 11.65
C LEU A 216 -15.54 -4.02 11.72
N LYS A 217 -16.57 -4.33 12.50
CA LYS A 217 -17.71 -3.41 12.73
C LYS A 217 -17.24 -2.11 13.36
N TRP A 218 -16.45 -2.18 14.44
CA TRP A 218 -15.89 -1.01 15.10
C TRP A 218 -15.07 -0.15 14.14
N PHE A 219 -14.22 -0.78 13.29
CA PHE A 219 -13.43 -0.05 12.32
C PHE A 219 -14.32 0.74 11.34
N TRP A 220 -15.38 0.13 10.81
CA TRP A 220 -16.28 0.81 9.89
C TRP A 220 -17.11 1.91 10.57
N ASP A 221 -17.53 1.71 11.80
CA ASP A 221 -18.32 2.68 12.54
C ASP A 221 -17.46 3.90 12.98
N GLU A 222 -16.20 3.69 13.37
CA GLU A 222 -15.38 4.70 14.02
C GLU A 222 -14.22 5.23 13.15
N LYS A 223 -13.72 4.44 12.20
CA LYS A 223 -12.55 4.77 11.37
C LYS A 223 -12.83 4.79 9.87
N GLY A 224 -13.95 4.26 9.39
CA GLY A 224 -14.27 4.07 7.99
C GLY A 224 -14.59 5.34 7.18
N ALA A 225 -14.67 6.50 7.82
CA ALA A 225 -15.06 7.76 7.15
C ALA A 225 -14.17 8.13 5.96
N PHE A 226 -12.87 7.86 6.02
CA PHE A 226 -11.95 8.10 4.92
C PHE A 226 -12.34 7.30 3.67
N ASN A 227 -12.67 6.01 3.84
CA ASN A 227 -13.08 5.14 2.75
C ASN A 227 -14.36 5.63 2.09
N LEU A 228 -15.36 6.00 2.89
CA LEU A 228 -16.64 6.52 2.41
C LEU A 228 -16.44 7.79 1.57
N LEU A 229 -15.66 8.75 2.08
CA LEU A 229 -15.38 10.00 1.38
C LEU A 229 -14.59 9.79 0.09
N HIS A 230 -13.54 8.95 0.14
CA HIS A 230 -12.74 8.62 -1.04
C HIS A 230 -13.55 7.87 -2.11
N SER A 231 -14.48 6.99 -1.69
CA SER A 231 -15.31 6.21 -2.61
C SER A 231 -16.44 7.02 -3.27
N GLN A 232 -16.83 8.15 -2.68
CA GLN A 232 -17.97 8.95 -3.16
C GLN A 232 -17.57 10.29 -3.75
N GLN A 233 -16.70 11.05 -3.09
CA GLN A 233 -16.37 12.43 -3.45
C GLN A 233 -14.86 12.75 -3.30
N PRO A 234 -13.95 11.95 -3.88
CA PRO A 234 -12.51 12.16 -3.71
C PRO A 234 -12.05 13.54 -4.19
N GLN A 235 -12.63 14.04 -5.29
CA GLN A 235 -12.26 15.34 -5.84
C GLN A 235 -12.58 16.51 -4.89
N THR A 236 -13.64 16.41 -4.09
CA THR A 236 -14.00 17.44 -3.11
C THR A 236 -12.93 17.59 -2.04
N LEU A 237 -12.41 16.46 -1.52
CA LEU A 237 -11.33 16.44 -0.53
C LEU A 237 -9.98 16.80 -1.15
N ALA A 238 -9.73 16.40 -2.40
CA ALA A 238 -8.46 16.58 -3.09
C ALA A 238 -7.95 18.04 -3.08
N HIS A 239 -8.87 19.02 -3.15
CA HIS A 239 -8.50 20.44 -3.08
C HIS A 239 -7.80 20.79 -1.76
N ALA A 240 -8.30 20.29 -0.63
CA ALA A 240 -7.70 20.53 0.69
C ALA A 240 -6.36 19.80 0.84
N LEU A 241 -6.29 18.53 0.39
CA LEU A 241 -5.07 17.73 0.48
C LEU A 241 -3.94 18.25 -0.43
N ALA A 242 -4.27 18.88 -1.54
CA ALA A 242 -3.30 19.45 -2.46
C ALA A 242 -2.77 20.84 -2.03
N ASP A 243 -3.51 21.56 -1.17
CA ASP A 243 -3.17 22.93 -0.78
C ASP A 243 -2.54 23.04 0.61
N SER A 244 -2.83 22.08 1.51
CA SER A 244 -2.35 22.13 2.90
C SER A 244 -1.52 20.89 3.24
N PRO A 245 -0.20 21.03 3.45
CA PRO A 245 0.62 19.90 3.92
C PRO A 245 0.18 19.42 5.32
N VAL A 246 -0.28 20.33 6.18
CA VAL A 246 -0.81 20.00 7.51
C VAL A 246 -2.16 19.28 7.40
N GLY A 247 -3.02 19.70 6.48
CA GLY A 247 -4.29 19.01 6.20
C GLY A 247 -4.06 17.61 5.66
N LEU A 248 -3.10 17.44 4.74
CA LEU A 248 -2.70 16.14 4.23
C LEU A 248 -2.12 15.25 5.33
N LEU A 249 -1.21 15.78 6.16
CA LEU A 249 -0.63 15.04 7.27
C LEU A 249 -1.69 14.58 8.28
N GLY A 250 -2.59 15.48 8.69
CA GLY A 250 -3.68 15.14 9.61
C GLY A 250 -4.64 14.10 9.02
N TRP A 251 -4.93 14.20 7.71
CA TRP A 251 -5.77 13.22 7.02
C TRP A 251 -5.11 11.82 6.92
N ASN A 252 -3.83 11.75 6.61
CA ASN A 252 -3.10 10.49 6.55
C ASN A 252 -2.90 9.89 7.96
N ALA A 253 -2.59 10.73 8.95
CA ALA A 253 -2.29 10.30 10.32
C ALA A 253 -3.44 9.56 11.01
N GLN A 254 -4.68 9.67 10.53
CA GLN A 254 -5.82 8.92 11.10
C GLN A 254 -5.68 7.39 10.95
N LEU A 255 -4.85 6.93 9.99
CA LEU A 255 -4.63 5.51 9.70
C LEU A 255 -3.17 5.07 9.97
N PHE A 256 -2.33 5.96 10.44
CA PHE A 256 -1.02 5.60 10.95
C PHE A 256 -1.12 5.34 12.45
N ASP A 257 -0.70 4.17 12.89
CA ASP A 257 -0.68 3.82 14.30
C ASP A 257 0.19 4.77 15.11
N GLU A 258 -0.09 4.92 16.41
CA GLU A 258 0.64 5.87 17.25
C GLU A 258 2.06 5.42 17.59
N ASP A 259 2.36 4.14 17.45
CA ASP A 259 3.68 3.54 17.68
C ASP A 259 4.59 3.55 16.44
N LEU A 260 4.07 3.98 15.29
CA LEU A 260 4.90 4.28 14.12
C LEU A 260 5.77 5.51 14.39
N ASP A 261 7.03 5.42 13.98
CA ASP A 261 7.94 6.55 14.10
C ASP A 261 7.50 7.77 13.25
N ASP A 262 7.78 8.95 13.76
CA ASP A 262 7.39 10.20 13.11
C ASP A 262 8.03 10.37 11.72
N GLU A 263 9.25 9.87 11.52
CA GLU A 263 9.96 9.89 10.24
C GLU A 263 9.19 9.12 9.16
N PHE A 264 8.69 7.93 9.48
CA PHE A 264 7.89 7.14 8.55
C PHE A 264 6.59 7.84 8.14
N VAL A 265 5.86 8.38 9.12
CA VAL A 265 4.59 9.11 8.89
C VAL A 265 4.83 10.34 8.01
N ILE A 266 5.86 11.12 8.35
CA ILE A 266 6.23 12.34 7.61
C ILE A 266 6.72 11.99 6.21
N THR A 267 7.55 10.96 6.06
CA THR A 267 8.10 10.57 4.76
C THR A 267 7.01 10.11 3.79
N ASN A 268 6.06 9.29 4.24
CA ASN A 268 4.91 8.93 3.41
C ASN A 268 4.11 10.17 2.99
N THR A 269 3.84 11.08 3.94
CA THR A 269 3.11 12.33 3.64
C THR A 269 3.90 13.22 2.68
N ALA A 270 5.22 13.34 2.86
CA ALA A 270 6.10 14.12 1.99
C ALA A 270 6.15 13.57 0.57
N VAL A 271 6.14 12.23 0.39
CA VAL A 271 6.05 11.61 -0.93
C VAL A 271 4.79 12.06 -1.66
N TYR A 272 3.62 12.03 -1.02
CA TYR A 272 2.37 12.51 -1.62
C TYR A 272 2.39 13.99 -1.95
N TRP A 273 2.95 14.80 -1.06
CA TRP A 273 3.04 16.25 -1.23
C TRP A 273 3.95 16.63 -2.39
N LEU A 274 5.19 16.15 -2.34
CA LEU A 274 6.24 16.51 -3.29
C LEU A 274 6.03 15.90 -4.70
N SER A 275 5.35 14.77 -4.79
CA SER A 275 4.94 14.19 -6.06
C SER A 275 3.60 14.75 -6.59
N ARG A 276 2.92 15.60 -5.80
CA ARG A 276 1.60 16.19 -6.12
C ARG A 276 0.52 15.14 -6.35
N THR A 277 0.58 14.00 -5.64
CA THR A 277 -0.36 12.88 -5.78
C THR A 277 -1.34 12.72 -4.64
N ALA A 278 -1.36 13.63 -3.67
CA ALA A 278 -2.31 13.59 -2.56
C ALA A 278 -3.78 13.45 -3.03
N GLY A 279 -4.18 14.25 -4.02
CA GLY A 279 -5.55 14.20 -4.55
C GLY A 279 -5.82 13.05 -5.51
N SER A 280 -4.81 12.55 -6.25
CA SER A 280 -5.02 11.44 -7.19
C SER A 280 -5.02 10.08 -6.50
N SER A 281 -4.25 9.91 -5.45
CA SER A 281 -4.14 8.63 -4.73
C SER A 281 -5.48 8.15 -4.19
N ILE A 282 -6.29 9.05 -3.69
CA ILE A 282 -7.61 8.72 -3.12
C ILE A 282 -8.66 8.32 -4.16
N ARG A 283 -8.40 8.54 -5.45
CA ARG A 283 -9.29 8.10 -6.54
C ARG A 283 -9.35 6.58 -6.66
N PHE A 284 -8.34 5.86 -6.21
CA PHE A 284 -8.32 4.39 -6.20
C PHE A 284 -9.56 3.80 -5.53
N TYR A 285 -10.01 4.39 -4.43
CA TYR A 285 -11.23 3.98 -3.72
C TYR A 285 -12.49 4.21 -4.56
N TYR A 286 -12.60 5.38 -5.20
CA TYR A 286 -13.73 5.71 -6.09
C TYR A 286 -13.81 4.72 -7.26
N GLU A 287 -12.69 4.45 -7.90
CA GLU A 287 -12.64 3.54 -9.03
C GLU A 287 -13.00 2.11 -8.64
N ASN A 288 -12.56 1.64 -7.48
CA ASN A 288 -12.96 0.34 -6.94
C ASN A 288 -14.46 0.29 -6.59
N ALA A 289 -14.99 1.32 -5.95
CA ALA A 289 -16.42 1.40 -5.63
C ALA A 289 -17.31 1.42 -6.88
N LYS A 290 -16.83 1.99 -8.00
CA LYS A 290 -17.56 2.04 -9.28
C LYS A 290 -17.37 0.80 -10.15
N ALA A 291 -16.28 0.08 -10.00
CA ALA A 291 -16.01 -1.15 -10.78
C ALA A 291 -16.99 -2.29 -10.48
N GLY A 292 -17.67 -2.24 -9.33
CA GLY A 292 -18.52 -3.33 -8.87
C GLY A 292 -17.76 -4.55 -8.38
N GLN A 293 -18.47 -5.62 -8.09
CA GLN A 293 -17.86 -6.89 -7.64
C GLN A 293 -17.04 -7.52 -8.78
N PRO A 294 -15.87 -8.11 -8.45
CA PRO A 294 -15.13 -8.91 -9.43
C PRO A 294 -16.02 -10.02 -10.00
N THR A 295 -16.09 -10.12 -11.30
CA THR A 295 -16.96 -11.10 -12.00
C THR A 295 -16.34 -12.50 -12.07
N ALA A 296 -15.10 -12.66 -11.67
CA ALA A 296 -14.37 -13.92 -11.78
C ALA A 296 -14.39 -14.67 -10.44
N GLY A 297 -14.79 -15.91 -10.40
CA GLY A 297 -14.80 -16.78 -9.21
C GLY A 297 -13.53 -16.74 -8.34
N PRO A 298 -13.33 -17.64 -7.39
CA PRO A 298 -12.23 -17.61 -6.45
C PRO A 298 -10.85 -17.71 -7.13
N THR A 299 -9.79 -17.15 -6.51
CA THR A 299 -8.42 -17.35 -6.98
C THR A 299 -7.98 -18.81 -6.80
N THR A 300 -7.07 -19.26 -7.64
CA THR A 300 -6.58 -20.67 -7.64
C THR A 300 -5.08 -20.78 -7.35
N VAL A 301 -4.33 -19.69 -7.53
CA VAL A 301 -2.90 -19.65 -7.17
C VAL A 301 -2.72 -19.78 -5.66
N PRO A 302 -1.61 -20.37 -5.18
CA PRO A 302 -1.30 -20.39 -3.76
C PRO A 302 -1.33 -18.99 -3.15
N ILE A 303 -1.99 -18.83 -2.01
CA ILE A 303 -2.00 -17.59 -1.24
C ILE A 303 -1.55 -17.82 0.19
N GLY A 304 -0.72 -16.93 0.72
CA GLY A 304 -0.29 -16.86 2.10
C GLY A 304 -0.71 -15.54 2.76
N LEU A 305 -1.16 -15.64 3.99
CA LEU A 305 -1.45 -14.50 4.87
C LEU A 305 -0.39 -14.41 5.95
N ALA A 306 0.14 -13.21 6.17
CA ALA A 306 0.98 -12.83 7.29
C ALA A 306 0.43 -11.57 7.97
N SER A 307 -0.66 -11.72 8.73
CA SER A 307 -1.29 -10.63 9.45
C SER A 307 -0.56 -10.31 10.76
N ALA A 308 -0.73 -9.10 11.28
CA ALA A 308 -0.30 -8.71 12.61
C ALA A 308 -1.49 -8.43 13.51
N LYS A 309 -1.35 -8.72 14.82
CA LYS A 309 -2.33 -8.25 15.83
C LYS A 309 -2.33 -6.71 15.80
N GLY A 310 -3.51 -6.13 15.88
CA GLY A 310 -3.67 -4.66 15.78
C GLY A 310 -3.98 -4.15 14.38
N ASP A 311 -3.77 -4.97 13.34
CA ASP A 311 -4.23 -4.69 11.99
C ASP A 311 -5.55 -5.39 11.66
N PHE A 312 -6.05 -5.23 10.44
CA PHE A 312 -7.23 -5.93 9.93
C PHE A 312 -7.12 -7.45 10.14
N GLN A 313 -8.13 -8.02 10.82
CA GLN A 313 -8.19 -9.45 11.08
C GLN A 313 -8.99 -10.17 9.99
N SER A 314 -8.27 -10.86 9.11
CA SER A 314 -8.88 -11.67 8.05
C SER A 314 -9.65 -12.86 8.65
N ILE A 315 -10.89 -13.07 8.21
CA ILE A 315 -11.74 -14.18 8.66
C ILE A 315 -11.64 -15.33 7.69
N ARG A 316 -11.12 -16.46 8.16
CA ARG A 316 -10.72 -17.58 7.30
C ARG A 316 -11.86 -18.15 6.46
N ARG A 317 -13.06 -18.29 6.99
CA ARG A 317 -14.23 -18.80 6.24
C ARG A 317 -14.60 -17.94 5.04
N PHE A 318 -14.48 -16.61 5.14
CA PHE A 318 -14.72 -15.71 4.02
C PHE A 318 -13.55 -15.77 3.03
N ALA A 319 -12.33 -15.86 3.54
CA ALA A 319 -11.14 -16.01 2.71
C ALA A 319 -11.19 -17.31 1.88
N GLU A 320 -11.64 -18.43 2.44
CA GLU A 320 -11.77 -19.73 1.74
C GLU A 320 -12.87 -19.72 0.65
N ARG A 321 -13.87 -18.85 0.77
CA ARG A 321 -14.84 -18.60 -0.30
C ARG A 321 -14.17 -17.95 -1.51
N ASP A 322 -13.30 -16.96 -1.27
CA ASP A 322 -12.72 -16.12 -2.32
C ASP A 322 -11.36 -16.62 -2.84
N HIS A 323 -10.72 -17.53 -2.09
CA HIS A 323 -9.40 -18.10 -2.40
C HIS A 323 -9.37 -19.60 -2.16
N ARG A 324 -9.21 -20.39 -3.23
CA ARG A 324 -9.28 -21.86 -3.17
C ARG A 324 -8.03 -22.52 -2.61
N ASN A 325 -6.91 -21.82 -2.56
CA ASN A 325 -5.60 -22.42 -2.26
C ASN A 325 -4.84 -21.60 -1.21
N ILE A 326 -5.39 -21.50 -0.02
CA ILE A 326 -4.73 -20.86 1.12
C ILE A 326 -3.76 -21.84 1.74
N VAL A 327 -2.45 -21.62 1.54
CA VAL A 327 -1.39 -22.56 1.96
C VAL A 327 -0.61 -22.10 3.19
N GLN A 328 -0.74 -20.82 3.57
CA GLN A 328 -0.13 -20.25 4.77
C GLN A 328 -1.10 -19.28 5.44
N TRP A 329 -1.09 -19.27 6.78
CA TRP A 329 -1.94 -18.40 7.59
C TRP A 329 -1.22 -18.11 8.90
N HIS A 330 -0.53 -16.98 8.97
CA HIS A 330 0.21 -16.57 10.14
C HIS A 330 -0.36 -15.27 10.71
N THR A 331 -0.35 -15.18 12.04
CA THR A 331 -0.69 -13.95 12.76
C THR A 331 0.42 -13.66 13.75
N TYR A 332 1.06 -12.51 13.61
CA TYR A 332 2.17 -12.06 14.45
C TYR A 332 1.70 -11.13 15.55
N GLU A 333 2.36 -11.19 16.69
CA GLU A 333 2.04 -10.35 17.86
C GLU A 333 2.42 -8.88 17.62
N ARG A 334 3.39 -8.62 16.72
CA ARG A 334 3.98 -7.30 16.44
C ARG A 334 3.98 -7.03 14.95
N GLY A 335 4.16 -5.75 14.57
CA GLY A 335 4.32 -5.33 13.19
C GLY A 335 3.19 -4.45 12.66
N GLY A 336 1.97 -4.52 13.21
CA GLY A 336 0.85 -3.68 12.80
C GLY A 336 0.58 -3.70 11.28
N HIS A 337 -0.03 -2.64 10.78
CA HIS A 337 -0.36 -2.48 9.36
C HIS A 337 0.88 -2.37 8.44
N TYR A 338 1.98 -1.83 8.96
CA TYR A 338 3.21 -1.61 8.21
C TYR A 338 4.33 -2.58 8.62
N ALA A 339 4.02 -3.88 8.69
CA ALA A 339 4.94 -4.93 9.13
C ALA A 339 6.26 -4.96 8.33
N ALA A 340 6.24 -4.62 7.05
CA ALA A 340 7.44 -4.54 6.21
C ALA A 340 8.44 -3.46 6.68
N HIS A 341 7.94 -2.40 7.32
CA HIS A 341 8.74 -1.35 7.96
C HIS A 341 9.07 -1.72 9.41
N MET A 342 8.04 -2.00 10.22
CA MET A 342 8.18 -2.15 11.68
C MET A 342 8.97 -3.41 12.08
N GLU A 343 8.80 -4.50 11.37
CA GLU A 343 9.40 -5.81 11.67
C GLU A 343 9.98 -6.44 10.37
N SER A 344 10.78 -5.68 9.64
CA SER A 344 11.26 -6.02 8.29
C SER A 344 11.95 -7.39 8.20
N ALA A 345 12.66 -7.82 9.24
CA ALA A 345 13.32 -9.12 9.29
C ALA A 345 12.31 -10.28 9.41
N VAL A 346 11.29 -10.12 10.25
CA VAL A 346 10.20 -11.10 10.44
C VAL A 346 9.38 -11.18 9.16
N TYR A 347 9.00 -10.03 8.61
CA TYR A 347 8.29 -9.94 7.34
C TYR A 347 9.03 -10.64 6.20
N ALA A 348 10.33 -10.36 6.03
CA ALA A 348 11.15 -11.00 4.99
C ALA A 348 11.30 -12.51 5.21
N SER A 349 11.34 -12.97 6.47
CA SER A 349 11.40 -14.41 6.79
C SER A 349 10.10 -15.11 6.40
N ASP A 350 8.94 -14.51 6.67
CA ASP A 350 7.64 -15.06 6.32
C ASP A 350 7.42 -15.13 4.81
N VAL A 351 7.75 -14.04 4.09
CA VAL A 351 7.75 -14.02 2.62
C VAL A 351 8.62 -15.13 2.05
N ARG A 352 9.83 -15.32 2.59
CA ARG A 352 10.76 -16.38 2.17
C ARG A 352 10.18 -17.78 2.41
N GLU A 353 9.65 -18.03 3.60
CA GLU A 353 9.02 -19.33 3.96
C GLU A 353 7.90 -19.67 2.96
N PHE A 354 7.02 -18.70 2.70
CA PHE A 354 5.94 -18.88 1.76
C PHE A 354 6.44 -19.24 0.35
N PHE A 355 7.36 -18.43 -0.22
CA PHE A 355 7.81 -18.67 -1.59
C PHE A 355 8.68 -19.93 -1.73
N VAL A 356 9.44 -20.33 -0.71
CA VAL A 356 10.10 -21.64 -0.69
C VAL A 356 9.06 -22.76 -0.76
N LYS A 357 8.00 -22.67 0.05
CA LYS A 357 6.94 -23.70 0.10
C LYS A 357 6.21 -23.85 -1.24
N VAL A 358 5.91 -22.77 -1.95
CA VAL A 358 5.14 -22.83 -3.19
C VAL A 358 5.98 -23.05 -4.45
N THR A 359 7.30 -23.04 -4.33
CA THR A 359 8.23 -23.30 -5.43
C THR A 359 8.97 -24.62 -5.31
N ALA A 360 8.88 -25.32 -4.17
CA ALA A 360 9.38 -26.68 -3.96
C ALA A 360 8.52 -27.67 -4.74
#